data_a1d3ade985438bfea5fc8697ecd47e91
#
_entry.id   a1d3ade985438bfea5fc8697ecd47e91
#
_cell.length_a   1.000
_cell.length_b   1.000
_cell.length_c   1.000
_cell.angle_alpha   90.00
_cell.angle_beta   90.00
_cell.angle_gamma   90.00
#
_symmetry.space_group_name_H-M   'P 1'
#
loop_
_entity.id
_entity.type
_entity.pdbx_description
1 polymer ?
#
loop_
_entity_poly.entity_id
_entity_poly.type
_entity_poly.pdbx_seq_one_letter_code
_entity_poly.pdbx_strand_id
1 'polypeptide(L)'
;YLVVRMDADTAESLLKRSSVTIRFLKDDEEMVAGLQIEKKDKDTYYAYLTLDSGLVRYAADRYQDIEIQIENVNGLKIPKSAVVKKTCYQVPSEYVVSNGETGEQGVLIYEDGKTRFQAAEVYYTDTQKNLVCIDAKDLPAGTVIQMQNSNNTRSLTDTIRQSGVYEAGSGYAVFTSIDIAAKNEDYYITGNGVANQISNYDRIVLNAKDVKDDDILV
;
A
#
# COMPACT_ATOMS: atom_id res chain seq x y z
N TYR A 1 -25.83 -18.12 -16.29
CA TYR A 1 -25.04 -17.22 -15.45
C TYR A 1 -24.96 -17.78 -14.02
N LEU A 2 -23.90 -17.39 -13.31
CA LEU A 2 -23.75 -17.65 -11.87
C LEU A 2 -24.00 -16.38 -11.11
N VAL A 3 -24.52 -16.48 -9.88
CA VAL A 3 -24.73 -15.33 -8.99
C VAL A 3 -23.90 -15.56 -7.73
N VAL A 4 -23.04 -14.60 -7.44
CA VAL A 4 -22.15 -14.63 -6.26
C VAL A 4 -22.48 -13.46 -5.35
N ARG A 5 -22.72 -13.74 -4.09
CA ARG A 5 -22.84 -12.69 -3.06
C ARG A 5 -21.45 -12.31 -2.58
N MET A 6 -21.18 -11.01 -2.46
CA MET A 6 -19.90 -10.49 -1.98
C MET A 6 -20.07 -9.29 -1.07
N ASP A 7 -19.05 -9.00 -0.29
CA ASP A 7 -18.95 -7.80 0.54
C ASP A 7 -18.56 -6.56 -0.28
N ALA A 8 -18.57 -5.38 0.36
CA ALA A 8 -18.24 -4.13 -0.29
C ALA A 8 -16.78 -4.06 -0.76
N ASP A 9 -15.83 -4.56 0.04
CA ASP A 9 -14.40 -4.52 -0.27
C ASP A 9 -14.08 -5.34 -1.52
N THR A 10 -14.62 -6.54 -1.61
CA THR A 10 -14.49 -7.42 -2.79
C THR A 10 -15.15 -6.79 -4.02
N ALA A 11 -16.37 -6.25 -3.86
CA ALA A 11 -17.08 -5.59 -4.94
C ALA A 11 -16.30 -4.38 -5.48
N GLU A 12 -15.77 -3.51 -4.61
CA GLU A 12 -14.99 -2.34 -5.02
C GLU A 12 -13.76 -2.71 -5.85
N SER A 13 -13.09 -3.83 -5.53
CA SER A 13 -11.93 -4.32 -6.28
C SER A 13 -12.29 -4.75 -7.71
N LEU A 14 -13.55 -5.09 -7.94
CA LEU A 14 -14.07 -5.62 -9.20
C LEU A 14 -14.90 -4.62 -10.03
N LEU A 15 -15.36 -3.51 -9.43
CA LEU A 15 -16.29 -2.55 -10.08
C LEU A 15 -15.79 -1.99 -11.43
N LYS A 16 -14.46 -1.92 -11.63
CA LYS A 16 -13.86 -1.38 -12.85
C LYS A 16 -13.65 -2.43 -13.94
N ARG A 17 -14.04 -3.68 -13.68
CA ARG A 17 -13.82 -4.81 -14.58
C ARG A 17 -15.11 -5.19 -15.30
N SER A 18 -15.01 -5.56 -16.57
CA SER A 18 -16.13 -6.10 -17.35
C SER A 18 -16.10 -7.63 -17.44
N SER A 19 -14.97 -8.25 -17.06
CA SER A 19 -14.80 -9.70 -17.04
C SER A 19 -13.83 -10.12 -15.95
N VAL A 20 -13.93 -11.37 -15.52
CA VAL A 20 -13.04 -12.03 -14.56
C VAL A 20 -12.78 -13.47 -14.98
N THR A 21 -11.63 -14.00 -14.62
CA THR A 21 -11.38 -15.44 -14.71
C THR A 21 -11.93 -16.11 -13.46
N ILE A 22 -12.71 -17.15 -13.63
CA ILE A 22 -13.20 -17.99 -12.55
C ILE A 22 -12.63 -19.40 -12.69
N ARG A 23 -12.33 -20.04 -11.57
CA ARG A 23 -11.93 -21.43 -11.48
C ARG A 23 -13.01 -22.23 -10.77
N PHE A 24 -13.50 -23.30 -11.36
CA PHE A 24 -14.41 -24.23 -10.72
C PHE A 24 -13.61 -25.22 -9.86
N LEU A 25 -13.91 -25.27 -8.54
CA LEU A 25 -13.16 -26.13 -7.62
C LEU A 25 -13.45 -27.64 -7.82
N LYS A 26 -14.51 -27.96 -8.56
CA LYS A 26 -14.90 -29.34 -8.84
C LYS A 26 -13.92 -30.08 -9.77
N ASP A 27 -13.36 -29.37 -10.74
CA ASP A 27 -12.54 -29.95 -11.80
C ASP A 27 -11.34 -29.09 -12.22
N ASP A 28 -11.06 -28.03 -11.45
CA ASP A 28 -9.99 -27.03 -11.68
C ASP A 28 -10.05 -26.33 -13.05
N GLU A 29 -11.25 -26.35 -13.69
CA GLU A 29 -11.43 -25.69 -14.98
C GLU A 29 -11.51 -24.18 -14.81
N GLU A 30 -10.73 -23.46 -15.62
CA GLU A 30 -10.71 -22.00 -15.67
C GLU A 30 -11.49 -21.46 -16.84
N MET A 31 -12.36 -20.47 -16.60
CA MET A 31 -13.16 -19.82 -17.63
C MET A 31 -13.21 -18.31 -17.41
N VAL A 32 -13.24 -17.57 -18.54
CA VAL A 32 -13.50 -16.13 -18.49
C VAL A 32 -15.01 -15.91 -18.45
N ALA A 33 -15.46 -15.17 -17.44
CA ALA A 33 -16.84 -14.79 -17.28
C ALA A 33 -17.02 -13.29 -17.46
N GLY A 34 -18.05 -12.86 -18.16
CA GLY A 34 -18.51 -11.48 -18.15
C GLY A 34 -19.01 -11.12 -16.75
N LEU A 35 -18.64 -9.96 -16.24
CA LEU A 35 -18.95 -9.51 -14.88
C LEU A 35 -19.89 -8.32 -14.88
N GLN A 36 -20.97 -8.44 -14.13
CA GLN A 36 -21.85 -7.33 -13.80
C GLN A 36 -22.09 -7.34 -12.29
N ILE A 37 -21.88 -6.19 -11.62
CA ILE A 37 -22.06 -6.05 -10.18
C ILE A 37 -23.25 -5.15 -9.89
N GLU A 38 -24.12 -5.61 -9.01
CA GLU A 38 -25.29 -4.88 -8.54
C GLU A 38 -25.24 -4.73 -7.03
N LYS A 39 -25.39 -3.50 -6.53
CA LYS A 39 -25.54 -3.23 -5.11
C LYS A 39 -26.99 -3.45 -4.69
N LYS A 40 -27.21 -4.30 -3.70
CA LYS A 40 -28.56 -4.57 -3.17
C LYS A 40 -28.86 -3.82 -1.89
N ASP A 41 -27.90 -3.82 -0.95
CA ASP A 41 -28.00 -3.17 0.36
C ASP A 41 -26.71 -2.41 0.68
N LYS A 42 -26.66 -1.78 1.87
CA LYS A 42 -25.52 -0.97 2.31
C LYS A 42 -24.18 -1.69 2.20
N ASP A 43 -24.14 -2.98 2.54
CA ASP A 43 -22.90 -3.79 2.61
C ASP A 43 -22.98 -5.10 1.78
N THR A 44 -24.02 -5.26 0.95
CA THR A 44 -24.23 -6.49 0.17
C THR A 44 -24.28 -6.19 -1.32
N TYR A 45 -23.44 -6.88 -2.07
CA TYR A 45 -23.35 -6.81 -3.52
C TYR A 45 -23.59 -8.20 -4.12
N TYR A 46 -24.11 -8.24 -5.34
CA TYR A 46 -24.23 -9.45 -6.14
C TYR A 46 -23.46 -9.30 -7.44
N ALA A 47 -22.59 -10.25 -7.72
CA ALA A 47 -21.94 -10.38 -9.03
C ALA A 47 -22.71 -11.38 -9.87
N TYR A 48 -23.05 -10.99 -11.08
CA TYR A 48 -23.61 -11.83 -12.14
C TYR A 48 -22.47 -12.17 -13.09
N LEU A 49 -22.11 -13.46 -13.12
CA LEU A 49 -21.04 -14.00 -13.94
C LEU A 49 -21.65 -14.70 -15.15
N THR A 50 -21.49 -14.12 -16.32
CA THR A 50 -22.02 -14.68 -17.58
C THR A 50 -20.93 -15.46 -18.29
N LEU A 51 -21.22 -16.72 -18.61
CA LEU A 51 -20.33 -17.62 -19.32
C LEU A 51 -20.93 -17.92 -20.71
N ASP A 52 -20.12 -17.75 -21.75
CA ASP A 52 -20.56 -17.98 -23.13
C ASP A 52 -20.62 -19.47 -23.51
N SER A 53 -19.88 -20.32 -22.78
CA SER A 53 -19.83 -21.77 -23.00
C SER A 53 -19.49 -22.53 -21.73
N GLY A 54 -19.59 -23.85 -21.74
CA GLY A 54 -19.12 -24.73 -20.68
C GLY A 54 -20.08 -24.96 -19.53
N LEU A 55 -21.11 -24.12 -19.32
CA LEU A 55 -22.08 -24.23 -18.22
C LEU A 55 -22.89 -25.54 -18.21
N VAL A 56 -23.02 -26.20 -19.36
CA VAL A 56 -23.75 -27.49 -19.46
C VAL A 56 -23.15 -28.56 -18.52
N ARG A 57 -21.81 -28.51 -18.31
CA ARG A 57 -21.08 -29.42 -17.44
C ARG A 57 -21.50 -29.31 -15.96
N TYR A 58 -21.96 -28.15 -15.56
CA TYR A 58 -22.34 -27.80 -14.18
C TYR A 58 -23.85 -27.61 -13.99
N ALA A 59 -24.64 -27.77 -15.05
CA ALA A 59 -26.07 -27.49 -15.02
C ALA A 59 -26.88 -28.40 -14.12
N ALA A 60 -26.33 -29.57 -13.73
CA ALA A 60 -26.98 -30.50 -12.81
C ALA A 60 -26.92 -30.03 -11.34
N ASP A 61 -25.97 -29.17 -11.00
CA ASP A 61 -25.71 -28.72 -9.64
C ASP A 61 -26.27 -27.29 -9.46
N ARG A 62 -27.09 -27.13 -8.41
CA ARG A 62 -27.67 -25.81 -8.08
C ARG A 62 -26.63 -24.81 -7.56
N TYR A 63 -25.61 -25.31 -6.89
CA TYR A 63 -24.52 -24.55 -6.31
C TYR A 63 -23.21 -25.06 -6.85
N GLN A 64 -22.29 -24.12 -7.12
CA GLN A 64 -20.94 -24.40 -7.58
C GLN A 64 -19.95 -23.64 -6.70
N ASP A 65 -18.92 -24.35 -6.24
CA ASP A 65 -17.80 -23.71 -5.56
C ASP A 65 -16.84 -23.18 -6.62
N ILE A 66 -16.66 -21.86 -6.62
CA ILE A 66 -15.79 -21.16 -7.57
C ILE A 66 -14.82 -20.26 -6.84
N GLU A 67 -13.66 -20.05 -7.46
CA GLU A 67 -12.75 -18.97 -7.12
C GLU A 67 -12.78 -17.90 -8.22
N ILE A 68 -12.94 -16.64 -7.83
CA ILE A 68 -12.77 -15.50 -8.75
C ILE A 68 -11.31 -15.08 -8.70
N GLN A 69 -10.62 -15.24 -9.82
CA GLN A 69 -9.23 -14.80 -9.95
C GLN A 69 -9.21 -13.30 -10.20
N ILE A 70 -8.87 -12.55 -9.16
CA ILE A 70 -8.64 -11.12 -9.26
C ILE A 70 -7.17 -10.94 -9.61
N GLU A 71 -6.84 -11.02 -10.92
CA GLU A 71 -5.49 -10.93 -11.50
C GLU A 71 -4.33 -11.45 -10.62
N ASN A 72 -3.36 -12.10 -11.23
CA ASN A 72 -2.07 -12.38 -10.62
C ASN A 72 -1.34 -11.04 -10.40
N VAL A 73 -1.58 -10.40 -9.28
CA VAL A 73 -0.74 -9.30 -8.84
C VAL A 73 0.59 -9.93 -8.45
N ASN A 74 1.59 -9.80 -9.32
CA ASN A 74 2.94 -10.22 -9.02
C ASN A 74 3.49 -9.29 -7.94
N GLY A 75 3.82 -9.84 -6.79
CA GLY A 75 4.36 -9.09 -5.65
C GLY A 75 4.72 -10.01 -4.49
N LEU A 76 5.35 -9.46 -3.48
CA LEU A 76 5.70 -10.19 -2.28
C LEU A 76 4.46 -10.36 -1.40
N LYS A 77 4.27 -11.55 -0.84
CA LYS A 77 3.24 -11.81 0.15
C LYS A 77 3.75 -11.43 1.53
N ILE A 78 3.10 -10.46 2.16
CA ILE A 78 3.46 -9.97 3.50
C ILE A 78 2.31 -10.25 4.46
N PRO A 79 2.53 -10.94 5.59
CA PRO A 79 1.51 -11.15 6.61
C PRO A 79 0.97 -9.81 7.11
N LYS A 80 -0.34 -9.70 7.32
CA LYS A 80 -0.96 -8.46 7.84
C LYS A 80 -0.42 -8.04 9.20
N SER A 81 0.01 -9.00 10.03
CA SER A 81 0.63 -8.74 11.33
C SER A 81 1.97 -8.02 11.26
N ALA A 82 2.68 -8.13 10.11
CA ALA A 82 3.95 -7.48 9.88
C ALA A 82 3.81 -6.03 9.38
N VAL A 83 2.60 -5.62 8.96
CA VAL A 83 2.40 -4.31 8.35
C VAL A 83 2.00 -3.27 9.39
N VAL A 84 2.75 -2.19 9.42
CA VAL A 84 2.48 -0.99 10.22
C VAL A 84 2.18 0.20 9.30
N LYS A 85 1.62 1.26 9.88
CA LYS A 85 1.34 2.50 9.16
C LYS A 85 1.97 3.66 9.91
N LYS A 86 2.79 4.43 9.21
CA LYS A 86 3.35 5.69 9.72
C LYS A 86 2.74 6.89 9.00
N THR A 87 2.66 8.00 9.71
CA THR A 87 2.21 9.27 9.14
C THR A 87 3.39 9.99 8.54
N CYS A 88 3.25 10.48 7.31
CA CYS A 88 4.30 11.25 6.64
C CYS A 88 3.73 12.42 5.85
N TYR A 89 4.59 13.39 5.54
CA TYR A 89 4.32 14.46 4.60
C TYR A 89 4.90 14.13 3.23
N GLN A 90 4.16 14.42 2.18
CA GLN A 90 4.70 14.44 0.82
C GLN A 90 5.13 15.87 0.48
N VAL A 91 6.42 16.07 0.33
CA VAL A 91 7.01 17.35 -0.01
C VAL A 91 7.79 17.27 -1.32
N PRO A 92 7.89 18.38 -2.10
CA PRO A 92 8.78 18.40 -3.25
C PRO A 92 10.24 18.14 -2.82
N SER A 93 10.97 17.38 -3.63
CA SER A 93 12.35 16.94 -3.29
C SER A 93 13.31 18.11 -3.02
N GLU A 94 13.04 19.27 -3.61
CA GLU A 94 13.82 20.50 -3.42
C GLU A 94 13.76 21.09 -1.99
N TYR A 95 12.79 20.65 -1.17
CA TYR A 95 12.69 21.03 0.25
C TYR A 95 13.41 20.08 1.19
N VAL A 96 13.86 18.92 0.68
CA VAL A 96 14.64 17.96 1.48
C VAL A 96 16.12 18.23 1.27
N VAL A 97 16.84 18.36 2.37
CA VAL A 97 18.28 18.68 2.39
C VAL A 97 19.02 17.62 3.18
N SER A 98 20.32 17.47 2.88
CA SER A 98 21.21 16.64 3.69
C SER A 98 22.08 17.53 4.57
N ASN A 99 22.21 17.19 5.85
CA ASN A 99 23.16 17.82 6.74
C ASN A 99 24.59 17.46 6.29
N GLY A 100 25.38 18.48 5.95
CA GLY A 100 26.75 18.29 5.44
C GLY A 100 27.71 17.65 6.44
N GLU A 101 27.42 17.70 7.73
CA GLU A 101 28.26 17.13 8.79
C GLU A 101 27.89 15.69 9.15
N THR A 102 26.59 15.41 9.28
CA THR A 102 26.10 14.09 9.69
C THR A 102 25.66 13.21 8.52
N GLY A 103 25.36 13.80 7.36
CA GLY A 103 24.78 13.11 6.21
C GLY A 103 23.28 12.81 6.36
N GLU A 104 22.67 13.17 7.49
CA GLU A 104 21.24 12.96 7.74
C GLU A 104 20.39 13.80 6.80
N GLN A 105 19.28 13.22 6.35
CA GLN A 105 18.29 13.94 5.56
C GLN A 105 17.28 14.65 6.48
N GLY A 106 16.70 15.73 5.99
CA GLY A 106 15.73 16.50 6.73
C GLY A 106 15.24 17.72 5.96
N VAL A 107 14.64 18.65 6.67
CA VAL A 107 14.08 19.89 6.12
C VAL A 107 14.62 21.12 6.86
N LEU A 108 14.56 22.27 6.22
CA LEU A 108 14.85 23.55 6.86
C LEU A 108 13.54 24.15 7.38
N ILE A 109 13.33 24.13 8.68
CA ILE A 109 12.21 24.84 9.31
C ILE A 109 12.48 26.31 9.28
N TYR A 110 11.51 27.09 8.81
CA TYR A 110 11.55 28.55 8.81
C TYR A 110 10.67 29.12 9.91
N GLU A 111 11.28 29.85 10.83
CA GLU A 111 10.63 30.47 11.99
C GLU A 111 11.30 31.80 12.32
N ASP A 112 10.53 32.86 12.51
CA ASP A 112 11.01 34.21 12.89
C ASP A 112 12.16 34.74 12.02
N GLY A 113 12.09 34.50 10.70
CA GLY A 113 13.11 35.01 9.76
C GLY A 113 14.41 34.19 9.74
N LYS A 114 14.45 33.04 10.44
CA LYS A 114 15.63 32.17 10.51
C LYS A 114 15.25 30.75 10.05
N THR A 115 16.25 30.06 9.56
CA THR A 115 16.12 28.63 9.23
C THR A 115 16.90 27.77 10.22
N ARG A 116 16.37 26.64 10.59
CA ARG A 116 17.08 25.59 11.31
C ARG A 116 16.87 24.24 10.64
N PHE A 117 17.89 23.42 10.59
CA PHE A 117 17.79 22.07 10.13
C PHE A 117 17.02 21.22 11.14
N GLN A 118 16.07 20.41 10.63
CA GLN A 118 15.38 19.38 11.37
C GLN A 118 15.52 18.07 10.61
N ALA A 119 16.17 17.10 11.24
CA ALA A 119 16.27 15.76 10.70
C ALA A 119 14.85 15.15 10.55
N ALA A 120 14.62 14.47 9.43
CA ALA A 120 13.40 13.76 9.16
C ALA A 120 13.71 12.52 8.30
N GLU A 121 13.24 11.37 8.72
CA GLU A 121 13.45 10.13 7.99
C GLU A 121 12.72 10.17 6.65
N VAL A 122 13.39 9.74 5.60
CA VAL A 122 12.82 9.64 4.25
C VAL A 122 12.34 8.21 4.02
N TYR A 123 11.03 8.02 3.85
CA TYR A 123 10.45 6.70 3.63
C TYR A 123 10.57 6.25 2.17
N TYR A 124 10.37 7.16 1.22
CA TYR A 124 10.62 6.91 -0.21
C TYR A 124 10.70 8.22 -1.00
N THR A 125 11.26 8.13 -2.20
CA THR A 125 11.35 9.25 -3.15
C THR A 125 10.66 8.86 -4.46
N ASP A 126 9.65 9.64 -4.87
CA ASP A 126 9.02 9.55 -6.19
C ASP A 126 9.69 10.54 -7.15
N THR A 127 10.66 10.04 -7.91
CA THR A 127 11.42 10.87 -8.86
C THR A 127 10.58 11.32 -10.05
N GLN A 128 9.51 10.59 -10.41
CA GLN A 128 8.63 10.95 -11.51
C GLN A 128 7.75 12.16 -11.16
N LYS A 129 7.27 12.20 -9.91
CA LYS A 129 6.45 13.30 -9.40
C LYS A 129 7.27 14.36 -8.67
N ASN A 130 8.57 14.18 -8.54
CA ASN A 130 9.46 15.03 -7.75
C ASN A 130 8.99 15.22 -6.30
N LEU A 131 8.54 14.13 -5.67
CA LEU A 131 8.02 14.12 -4.29
C LEU A 131 8.84 13.19 -3.40
N VAL A 132 9.02 13.60 -2.15
CA VAL A 132 9.64 12.81 -1.09
C VAL A 132 8.65 12.65 0.04
N CYS A 133 8.52 11.43 0.57
CA CYS A 133 7.72 11.15 1.76
C CYS A 133 8.64 11.15 2.98
N ILE A 134 8.46 12.14 3.85
CA ILE A 134 9.25 12.33 5.08
C ILE A 134 8.41 12.05 6.31
N ASP A 135 9.02 11.49 7.36
CA ASP A 135 8.35 11.25 8.64
C ASP A 135 7.74 12.53 9.21
N ALA A 136 6.52 12.42 9.73
CA ALA A 136 5.81 13.53 10.36
C ALA A 136 6.02 13.61 11.89
N LYS A 137 6.77 12.68 12.50
CA LYS A 137 6.90 12.52 13.96
C LYS A 137 7.31 13.81 14.68
N ASP A 138 8.34 14.48 14.16
CA ASP A 138 8.91 15.70 14.78
C ASP A 138 8.58 16.97 13.99
N LEU A 139 7.57 16.89 13.11
CA LEU A 139 7.11 17.98 12.25
C LEU A 139 5.61 18.23 12.47
N PRO A 140 5.21 19.09 13.42
CA PRO A 140 3.80 19.43 13.64
C PRO A 140 3.13 19.99 12.40
N ALA A 141 1.82 19.73 12.25
CA ALA A 141 1.04 20.35 11.19
C ALA A 141 1.09 21.88 11.28
N GLY A 142 1.27 22.55 10.14
CA GLY A 142 1.46 24.01 10.07
C GLY A 142 2.93 24.44 10.13
N THR A 143 3.88 23.53 10.39
CA THR A 143 5.32 23.85 10.27
C THR A 143 5.62 24.40 8.89
N VAL A 144 6.31 25.54 8.84
CA VAL A 144 6.76 26.14 7.59
C VAL A 144 8.17 25.68 7.30
N ILE A 145 8.38 25.09 6.14
CA ILE A 145 9.70 24.68 5.65
C ILE A 145 10.16 25.61 4.52
N GLN A 146 11.46 25.81 4.39
CA GLN A 146 12.08 26.65 3.38
C GLN A 146 13.00 25.82 2.48
N MET A 147 12.93 26.10 1.19
CA MET A 147 13.85 25.53 0.21
C MET A 147 15.29 26.08 0.43
N GLN A 148 16.28 25.20 0.36
CA GLN A 148 17.67 25.60 0.52
C GLN A 148 18.10 26.66 -0.52
N ASN A 149 18.81 27.67 -0.08
CA ASN A 149 19.30 28.79 -0.93
C ASN A 149 18.18 29.55 -1.67
N SER A 150 16.97 29.55 -1.12
CA SER A 150 15.80 30.24 -1.69
C SER A 150 14.95 30.85 -0.58
N ASN A 151 14.12 31.81 -0.93
CA ASN A 151 13.09 32.36 -0.04
C ASN A 151 11.75 31.65 -0.19
N ASN A 152 11.67 30.59 -1.00
CA ASN A 152 10.46 29.83 -1.17
C ASN A 152 10.16 29.03 0.09
N THR A 153 8.97 29.21 0.63
CA THR A 153 8.49 28.51 1.81
C THR A 153 7.25 27.68 1.49
N ARG A 154 7.03 26.63 2.26
CA ARG A 154 5.83 25.77 2.18
C ARG A 154 5.38 25.38 3.57
N SER A 155 4.09 25.46 3.84
CA SER A 155 3.52 24.94 5.07
C SER A 155 3.20 23.46 4.93
N LEU A 156 3.52 22.67 5.94
CA LEU A 156 3.17 21.25 6.06
C LEU A 156 1.75 21.14 6.59
N THR A 157 0.78 20.77 5.75
CA THR A 157 -0.64 20.70 6.10
C THR A 157 -1.19 19.29 6.02
N ASP A 158 -0.99 18.63 4.89
CA ASP A 158 -1.63 17.35 4.58
C ASP A 158 -0.69 16.18 4.80
N THR A 159 -1.09 15.28 5.68
CA THR A 159 -0.36 14.04 5.92
C THR A 159 -1.02 12.86 5.20
N ILE A 160 -0.21 11.89 4.82
CA ILE A 160 -0.66 10.60 4.36
C ILE A 160 -0.24 9.50 5.34
N ARG A 161 -0.93 8.36 5.28
CA ARG A 161 -0.53 7.15 6.01
C ARG A 161 0.20 6.20 5.07
N GLN A 162 1.51 6.11 5.23
CA GLN A 162 2.34 5.18 4.48
C GLN A 162 2.36 3.82 5.16
N SER A 163 2.05 2.77 4.41
CA SER A 163 2.22 1.38 4.86
C SER A 163 3.67 0.97 4.76
N GLY A 164 4.15 0.18 5.72
CA GLY A 164 5.50 -0.34 5.73
C GLY A 164 5.62 -1.55 6.63
N VAL A 165 6.80 -2.11 6.66
CA VAL A 165 7.22 -3.21 7.54
C VAL A 165 8.46 -2.78 8.32
N TYR A 166 8.74 -3.44 9.43
CA TYR A 166 10.06 -3.33 10.06
C TYR A 166 10.97 -4.39 9.49
N GLU A 167 12.00 -3.95 8.78
CA GLU A 167 13.07 -4.81 8.28
C GLU A 167 14.09 -5.05 9.39
N ALA A 168 14.49 -6.32 9.57
CA ALA A 168 15.52 -6.71 10.52
C ALA A 168 16.90 -6.60 9.87
N GLY A 169 17.39 -5.35 9.71
CA GLY A 169 18.70 -5.05 9.16
C GLY A 169 19.72 -4.81 10.26
N SER A 170 20.88 -5.48 10.18
CA SER A 170 22.01 -5.24 11.11
C SER A 170 21.68 -5.32 12.61
N GLY A 171 20.60 -6.02 12.98
CA GLY A 171 20.16 -6.20 14.38
C GLY A 171 19.20 -5.14 14.90
N TYR A 172 18.79 -4.20 14.08
CA TYR A 172 17.82 -3.15 14.42
C TYR A 172 16.58 -3.24 13.53
N ALA A 173 15.46 -2.73 14.06
CA ALA A 173 14.23 -2.56 13.32
C ALA A 173 14.27 -1.25 12.52
N VAL A 174 14.21 -1.34 11.20
CA VAL A 174 14.19 -0.18 10.29
C VAL A 174 12.85 -0.18 9.55
N PHE A 175 12.12 0.95 9.60
CA PHE A 175 10.89 1.07 8.83
C PHE A 175 11.18 1.12 7.34
N THR A 176 10.65 0.16 6.60
CA THR A 176 10.77 0.07 5.15
C THR A 176 9.39 0.19 4.53
N SER A 177 9.19 1.20 3.68
CA SER A 177 7.90 1.46 3.07
C SER A 177 7.52 0.39 2.05
N ILE A 178 6.21 0.10 1.95
CA ILE A 178 5.65 -0.82 0.96
C ILE A 178 4.49 -0.17 0.22
N ASP A 179 4.33 -0.58 -1.04
CA ASP A 179 3.14 -0.33 -1.83
C ASP A 179 2.25 -1.57 -1.79
N ILE A 180 0.96 -1.39 -1.45
CA ILE A 180 -0.01 -2.50 -1.37
C ILE A 180 -0.85 -2.50 -2.63
N ALA A 181 -0.67 -3.52 -3.47
CA ALA A 181 -1.43 -3.71 -4.69
C ALA A 181 -2.69 -4.56 -4.50
N ALA A 182 -2.65 -5.53 -3.58
CA ALA A 182 -3.80 -6.37 -3.26
C ALA A 182 -3.77 -6.86 -1.80
N LYS A 183 -4.92 -7.32 -1.31
CA LYS A 183 -5.08 -7.91 0.03
C LYS A 183 -6.00 -9.13 -0.03
N ASN A 184 -5.77 -10.10 0.86
CA ASN A 184 -6.71 -11.17 1.20
C ASN A 184 -6.94 -11.20 2.71
N GLU A 185 -7.47 -12.29 3.28
CA GLU A 185 -7.74 -12.39 4.72
C GLU A 185 -6.48 -12.28 5.58
N ASP A 186 -5.36 -12.89 5.16
CA ASP A 186 -4.14 -13.05 5.97
C ASP A 186 -2.98 -12.20 5.52
N TYR A 187 -2.93 -11.82 4.23
CA TYR A 187 -1.76 -11.23 3.58
C TYR A 187 -2.10 -9.95 2.82
N TYR A 188 -1.10 -9.09 2.70
CA TYR A 188 -1.00 -8.08 1.66
C TYR A 188 -0.07 -8.58 0.55
N ILE A 189 -0.34 -8.14 -0.68
CA ILE A 189 0.56 -8.34 -1.81
C ILE A 189 1.13 -6.99 -2.18
N THR A 190 2.46 -6.89 -2.21
CA THR A 190 3.12 -5.63 -2.58
C THR A 190 2.98 -5.36 -4.07
N GLY A 191 2.89 -4.08 -4.41
CA GLY A 191 2.95 -3.62 -5.79
C GLY A 191 4.38 -3.33 -6.25
N ASN A 192 4.47 -2.77 -7.45
CA ASN A 192 5.72 -2.29 -8.04
C ASN A 192 5.78 -0.74 -8.01
N GLY A 193 5.05 -0.12 -7.09
CA GLY A 193 5.05 1.33 -6.91
C GLY A 193 6.37 1.83 -6.29
N VAL A 194 6.64 3.12 -6.46
CA VAL A 194 7.86 3.79 -5.94
C VAL A 194 7.98 3.72 -4.42
N ALA A 195 6.87 3.53 -3.72
CA ALA A 195 6.86 3.33 -2.27
C ALA A 195 7.25 1.91 -1.84
N ASN A 196 7.40 0.97 -2.77
CA ASN A 196 7.82 -0.39 -2.44
C ASN A 196 9.33 -0.49 -2.39
N GLN A 197 9.89 -0.47 -1.19
CA GLN A 197 11.33 -0.52 -0.93
C GLN A 197 11.82 -1.92 -0.49
N ILE A 198 10.89 -2.89 -0.36
CA ILE A 198 11.21 -4.26 0.08
C ILE A 198 11.51 -5.18 -1.11
N SER A 199 12.44 -6.10 -0.91
CA SER A 199 12.90 -7.06 -1.90
C SER A 199 12.74 -8.51 -1.43
N ASN A 200 12.94 -9.46 -2.35
CA ASN A 200 13.00 -10.87 -2.00
C ASN A 200 14.18 -11.12 -1.04
N TYR A 201 13.93 -11.94 -0.01
CA TYR A 201 14.87 -12.33 1.04
C TYR A 201 15.13 -11.30 2.13
N ASP A 202 14.52 -10.11 2.07
CA ASP A 202 14.55 -9.19 3.20
C ASP A 202 13.86 -9.83 4.41
N ARG A 203 14.45 -9.65 5.57
CA ARG A 203 13.93 -10.18 6.84
C ARG A 203 13.03 -9.15 7.47
N ILE A 204 11.78 -9.51 7.70
CA ILE A 204 10.79 -8.62 8.30
C ILE A 204 10.30 -9.14 9.66
N VAL A 205 9.94 -8.23 10.55
CA VAL A 205 9.33 -8.55 11.83
C VAL A 205 7.87 -8.93 11.61
N LEU A 206 7.48 -10.13 12.04
CA LEU A 206 6.12 -10.65 11.81
C LEU A 206 5.06 -10.01 12.72
N ASN A 207 5.42 -9.67 13.96
CA ASN A 207 4.54 -9.02 14.94
C ASN A 207 4.98 -7.58 15.17
N ALA A 208 4.71 -6.72 14.18
CA ALA A 208 5.26 -5.38 14.12
C ALA A 208 4.57 -4.35 15.06
N LYS A 209 3.46 -4.71 15.72
CA LYS A 209 2.68 -3.77 16.55
C LYS A 209 3.43 -3.24 17.77
N ASP A 210 4.33 -4.06 18.33
CA ASP A 210 5.06 -3.76 19.55
C ASP A 210 6.50 -3.31 19.28
N VAL A 211 6.87 -3.16 17.99
CA VAL A 211 8.21 -2.78 17.55
C VAL A 211 8.21 -1.31 17.11
N LYS A 212 9.27 -0.61 17.45
CA LYS A 212 9.54 0.77 17.03
C LYS A 212 10.82 0.83 16.24
N ASP A 213 11.03 1.97 15.59
CA ASP A 213 12.30 2.22 14.91
C ASP A 213 13.46 2.12 15.90
N ASP A 214 14.57 1.61 15.43
CA ASP A 214 15.81 1.40 16.17
C ASP A 214 15.72 0.39 17.34
N ASP A 215 14.59 -0.31 17.50
CA ASP A 215 14.51 -1.40 18.47
C ASP A 215 15.53 -2.49 18.12
N ILE A 216 16.27 -2.96 19.13
CA ILE A 216 17.22 -4.05 18.97
C ILE A 216 16.43 -5.36 18.80
N LEU A 217 16.65 -6.01 17.68
CA LEU A 217 16.07 -7.32 17.39
C LEU A 217 17.08 -8.43 17.75
N VAL A 218 16.74 -9.19 18.80
CA VAL A 218 17.56 -10.31 19.32
C VAL A 218 17.08 -11.63 18.73
#